data_c5fd14a737e7440f8637893a781db3c2
#
_entry.id   c5fd14a737e7440f8637893a781db3c2
#
_cell.length_a   1.000
_cell.length_b   1.000
_cell.length_c   1.000
_cell.angle_alpha   90.00
_cell.angle_beta   90.00
_cell.angle_gamma   90.00
#
_symmetry.space_group_name_H-M   'P 1'
#
loop_
_entity.id
_entity.type
_entity.pdbx_description
1 polymer ?
#
loop_
_entity_poly.entity_id
_entity_poly.type
_entity_poly.pdbx_seq_one_letter_code
_entity_poly.pdbx_strand_id
1 'polypeptide(L)'
;MFHVEADAPHNLLVQTFTQQVAPIQMRHCRVAIETALTQLSPGFRLLTDLSKLEKMDYACAKEISKIMDRCREKGVAEVVRVIPDSKKDIGFKVLSFFHYGPAIPIVTCETLQEAQTKLGMRPDRPE
;
A
#
# COMPACT_ATOMS: atom_id res chain seq x y z
N MET A 1 -10.25 -8.36 2.19
CA MET A 1 -10.86 -7.22 1.45
C MET A 1 -9.79 -6.18 1.13
N PHE A 2 -10.00 -5.42 0.11
CA PHE A 2 -9.08 -4.34 -0.25
C PHE A 2 -9.85 -3.10 -0.65
N HIS A 3 -9.16 -1.96 -0.59
CA HIS A 3 -9.67 -0.68 -1.07
C HIS A 3 -8.52 0.08 -1.71
N VAL A 4 -8.76 0.67 -2.87
CA VAL A 4 -7.76 1.45 -3.60
C VAL A 4 -8.34 2.82 -3.90
N GLU A 5 -7.56 3.85 -3.65
CA GLU A 5 -7.98 5.22 -3.87
C GLU A 5 -6.82 6.04 -4.44
N ALA A 6 -7.10 6.83 -5.46
CA ALA A 6 -6.15 7.80 -6.00
C ALA A 6 -6.55 9.19 -5.49
N ASP A 7 -5.68 9.80 -4.71
CA ASP A 7 -5.86 11.17 -4.23
C ASP A 7 -5.03 12.07 -5.13
N ALA A 8 -5.63 12.49 -6.23
CA ALA A 8 -4.92 13.26 -7.25
C ALA A 8 -4.37 14.59 -6.73
N PRO A 9 -5.12 15.37 -5.93
CA PRO A 9 -4.58 16.63 -5.40
C PRO A 9 -3.29 16.47 -4.60
N HIS A 10 -3.12 15.33 -3.90
CA HIS A 10 -1.92 15.06 -3.12
C HIS A 10 -0.94 14.16 -3.85
N ASN A 11 -1.27 13.74 -5.07
CA ASN A 11 -0.48 12.78 -5.86
C ASN A 11 -0.13 11.58 -5.01
N LEU A 12 -1.17 10.97 -4.43
CA LEU A 12 -1.04 9.90 -3.45
C LEU A 12 -1.93 8.72 -3.85
N LEU A 13 -1.35 7.53 -3.85
CA LEU A 13 -2.08 6.29 -4.04
C LEU A 13 -2.24 5.62 -2.68
N VAL A 14 -3.47 5.26 -2.33
CA VAL A 14 -3.76 4.58 -1.06
C VAL A 14 -4.29 3.18 -1.37
N GLN A 15 -3.66 2.16 -0.81
CA GLN A 15 -4.19 0.81 -0.84
C GLN A 15 -4.32 0.27 0.58
N THR A 16 -5.49 -0.25 0.89
CA THR A 16 -5.84 -0.74 2.22
C THR A 16 -6.25 -2.20 2.11
N PHE A 17 -5.68 -3.04 2.98
CA PHE A 17 -6.05 -4.45 3.04
C PHE A 17 -6.59 -4.76 4.43
N THR A 18 -7.77 -5.40 4.47
CA THR A 18 -8.44 -5.72 5.73
C THR A 18 -8.90 -7.17 5.72
N GLN A 19 -9.07 -7.73 6.91
CA GLN A 19 -9.58 -9.08 7.09
C GLN A 19 -8.71 -10.10 6.36
N GLN A 20 -9.28 -10.84 5.43
CA GLN A 20 -8.55 -11.84 4.67
C GLN A 20 -8.47 -11.42 3.22
N VAL A 21 -7.32 -11.65 2.61
CA VAL A 21 -7.11 -11.32 1.20
C VAL A 21 -6.68 -12.60 0.46
N ALA A 22 -7.48 -13.01 -0.51
CA ALA A 22 -7.22 -14.16 -1.35
C ALA A 22 -6.61 -13.73 -2.69
N PRO A 23 -6.00 -14.66 -3.44
CA PRO A 23 -5.36 -14.31 -4.72
C PRO A 23 -6.28 -13.62 -5.70
N ILE A 24 -7.56 -14.03 -5.78
CA ILE A 24 -8.49 -13.40 -6.71
C ILE A 24 -8.75 -11.95 -6.33
N GLN A 25 -8.80 -11.65 -5.02
CA GLN A 25 -8.96 -10.28 -4.56
C GLN A 25 -7.73 -9.46 -4.90
N MET A 26 -6.54 -10.04 -4.78
CA MET A 26 -5.31 -9.32 -5.10
C MET A 26 -5.22 -9.04 -6.60
N ARG A 27 -5.75 -9.93 -7.44
CA ARG A 27 -5.84 -9.66 -8.87
C ARG A 27 -6.74 -8.47 -9.15
N HIS A 28 -7.89 -8.41 -8.48
CA HIS A 28 -8.80 -7.27 -8.62
C HIS A 28 -8.15 -5.98 -8.11
N CYS A 29 -7.38 -6.10 -7.04
CA CYS A 29 -6.63 -4.97 -6.50
C CYS A 29 -5.63 -4.45 -7.54
N ARG A 30 -4.91 -5.35 -8.21
CA ARG A 30 -3.96 -4.95 -9.25
C ARG A 30 -4.65 -4.16 -10.35
N VAL A 31 -5.82 -4.62 -10.81
CA VAL A 31 -6.56 -3.90 -11.84
C VAL A 31 -6.97 -2.52 -11.33
N ALA A 32 -7.44 -2.44 -10.08
CA ALA A 32 -7.81 -1.16 -9.48
C ALA A 32 -6.61 -0.21 -9.37
N ILE A 33 -5.43 -0.75 -9.03
CA ILE A 33 -4.19 0.03 -8.97
C ILE A 33 -3.83 0.58 -10.35
N GLU A 34 -3.92 -0.26 -11.38
CA GLU A 34 -3.59 0.16 -12.74
C GLU A 34 -4.50 1.31 -13.18
N THR A 35 -5.78 1.23 -12.83
CA THR A 35 -6.72 2.30 -13.14
C THR A 35 -6.39 3.56 -12.35
N ALA A 36 -6.12 3.42 -11.05
CA ALA A 36 -5.83 4.56 -10.19
C ALA A 36 -4.56 5.30 -10.62
N LEU A 37 -3.56 4.57 -11.09
CA LEU A 37 -2.31 5.17 -11.54
C LEU A 37 -2.49 6.14 -12.70
N THR A 38 -3.54 5.98 -13.49
CA THR A 38 -3.81 6.90 -14.60
C THR A 38 -4.16 8.30 -14.10
N GLN A 39 -4.56 8.44 -12.85
CA GLN A 39 -4.94 9.72 -12.25
C GLN A 39 -3.79 10.39 -11.52
N LEU A 40 -2.63 9.76 -11.49
CA LEU A 40 -1.47 10.24 -10.74
C LEU A 40 -0.34 10.58 -11.69
N SER A 41 0.62 11.35 -11.20
CA SER A 41 1.81 11.74 -11.95
C SER A 41 3.05 11.05 -11.38
N PRO A 42 4.12 10.90 -12.19
CA PRO A 42 5.39 10.41 -11.64
C PRO A 42 5.80 11.22 -10.42
N GLY A 43 6.44 10.56 -9.47
CA GLY A 43 6.77 11.18 -8.19
C GLY A 43 5.66 11.04 -7.16
N PHE A 44 4.62 10.27 -7.45
CA PHE A 44 3.56 10.03 -6.48
C PHE A 44 4.08 9.20 -5.30
N ARG A 45 3.35 9.26 -4.19
CA ARG A 45 3.66 8.45 -3.02
C ARG A 45 2.60 7.38 -2.85
N LEU A 46 2.98 6.28 -2.23
CA LEU A 46 2.08 5.14 -1.99
C LEU A 46 1.93 4.93 -0.49
N LEU A 47 0.69 4.90 -0.03
CA LEU A 47 0.37 4.51 1.33
C LEU A 47 -0.26 3.11 1.28
N THR A 48 0.36 2.15 1.95
CA THR A 48 -0.15 0.79 2.06
C THR A 48 -0.53 0.54 3.52
N ASP A 49 -1.83 0.42 3.77
CA ASP A 49 -2.35 0.22 5.12
C ASP A 49 -2.67 -1.25 5.35
N LEU A 50 -1.85 -1.91 6.15
CA LEU A 50 -1.99 -3.30 6.52
C LEU A 50 -2.45 -3.46 7.98
N SER A 51 -2.83 -2.36 8.64
CA SER A 51 -3.09 -2.38 10.07
C SER A 51 -4.26 -3.28 10.48
N LYS A 52 -5.23 -3.47 9.59
CA LYS A 52 -6.40 -4.30 9.85
C LYS A 52 -6.39 -5.62 9.08
N LEU A 53 -5.25 -5.97 8.52
CA LEU A 53 -5.10 -7.23 7.81
C LEU A 53 -4.99 -8.36 8.81
N GLU A 54 -5.79 -9.40 8.62
CA GLU A 54 -5.76 -10.58 9.46
C GLU A 54 -5.00 -11.72 8.81
N LYS A 55 -5.18 -11.90 7.50
CA LYS A 55 -4.54 -13.00 6.79
C LYS A 55 -4.43 -12.70 5.30
N MET A 56 -3.30 -13.07 4.71
CA MET A 56 -3.10 -12.95 3.28
C MET A 56 -2.45 -14.23 2.78
N ASP A 57 -3.04 -14.80 1.73
CA ASP A 57 -2.53 -16.03 1.13
C ASP A 57 -1.19 -15.77 0.43
N TYR A 58 -0.25 -16.69 0.56
CA TYR A 58 1.04 -16.60 -0.12
C TYR A 58 0.93 -16.49 -1.63
N ALA A 59 -0.12 -17.09 -2.20
CA ALA A 59 -0.32 -17.00 -3.65
C ALA A 59 -0.61 -15.58 -4.12
N CYS A 60 -0.88 -14.66 -3.20
CA CYS A 60 -1.03 -13.24 -3.54
C CYS A 60 0.29 -12.61 -4.00
N ALA A 61 1.44 -13.20 -3.65
CA ALA A 61 2.75 -12.61 -3.96
C ALA A 61 2.94 -12.31 -5.44
N LYS A 62 2.41 -13.16 -6.31
CA LYS A 62 2.54 -12.98 -7.75
C LYS A 62 1.86 -11.68 -8.21
N GLU A 63 0.65 -11.43 -7.73
CA GLU A 63 -0.07 -10.22 -8.09
C GLU A 63 0.52 -8.99 -7.41
N ILE A 64 0.99 -9.13 -6.17
CA ILE A 64 1.67 -8.04 -5.48
C ILE A 64 2.92 -7.61 -6.25
N SER A 65 3.68 -8.57 -6.77
CA SER A 65 4.87 -8.27 -7.56
C SER A 65 4.51 -7.42 -8.79
N LYS A 66 3.39 -7.76 -9.43
CA LYS A 66 2.92 -6.98 -10.59
C LYS A 66 2.51 -5.56 -10.18
N ILE A 67 1.86 -5.42 -9.03
CA ILE A 67 1.48 -4.11 -8.49
C ILE A 67 2.74 -3.27 -8.27
N MET A 68 3.75 -3.86 -7.65
CA MET A 68 5.00 -3.15 -7.39
C MET A 68 5.68 -2.72 -8.70
N ASP A 69 5.66 -3.60 -9.70
CA ASP A 69 6.21 -3.26 -11.01
C ASP A 69 5.48 -2.07 -11.63
N ARG A 70 4.15 -2.06 -11.56
CA ARG A 70 3.36 -0.95 -12.11
C ARG A 70 3.68 0.36 -11.40
N CYS A 71 3.80 0.31 -10.07
CA CYS A 71 4.13 1.51 -9.30
C CYS A 71 5.53 2.03 -9.64
N ARG A 72 6.51 1.13 -9.79
CA ARG A 72 7.86 1.55 -10.18
C ARG A 72 7.88 2.15 -11.57
N GLU A 73 7.18 1.54 -12.51
CA GLU A 73 7.12 2.03 -13.89
C GLU A 73 6.50 3.42 -13.97
N LYS A 74 5.50 3.69 -13.14
CA LYS A 74 4.87 5.00 -13.08
C LYS A 74 5.74 6.03 -12.38
N GLY A 75 6.70 5.60 -11.58
CA GLY A 75 7.62 6.51 -10.92
C GLY A 75 7.26 6.83 -9.49
N VAL A 76 6.93 5.81 -8.68
CA VAL A 76 6.66 6.00 -7.26
C VAL A 76 7.90 6.56 -6.57
N ALA A 77 7.71 7.63 -5.78
CA ALA A 77 8.82 8.30 -5.12
C ALA A 77 9.08 7.78 -3.72
N GLU A 78 8.04 7.33 -3.02
CA GLU A 78 8.16 6.92 -1.64
C GLU A 78 7.00 6.00 -1.28
N VAL A 79 7.27 5.00 -0.44
CA VAL A 79 6.25 4.10 0.08
C VAL A 79 6.18 4.27 1.59
N VAL A 80 4.98 4.56 2.09
CA VAL A 80 4.70 4.59 3.53
C VAL A 80 3.75 3.44 3.81
N ARG A 81 4.08 2.60 4.78
CA ARG A 81 3.23 1.47 5.10
C ARG A 81 2.94 1.38 6.59
N VAL A 82 1.71 0.97 6.89
CA VAL A 82 1.24 0.73 8.25
C VAL A 82 1.13 -0.78 8.41
N ILE A 83 1.85 -1.34 9.36
CA ILE A 83 1.93 -2.79 9.52
C ILE A 83 0.99 -3.26 10.63
N PRO A 84 0.56 -4.53 10.61
CA PRO A 84 -0.20 -5.11 11.71
C PRO A 84 0.65 -5.18 12.98
N ASP A 85 0.00 -5.46 14.10
CA ASP A 85 0.67 -5.68 15.36
C ASP A 85 1.84 -6.66 15.16
N SER A 86 3.03 -6.25 15.63
CA SER A 86 4.25 -7.04 15.48
C SER A 86 4.17 -8.41 16.12
N LYS A 87 3.21 -8.64 17.02
CA LYS A 87 2.99 -9.93 17.65
C LYS A 87 2.34 -10.94 16.73
N LYS A 88 1.80 -10.50 15.59
CA LYS A 88 1.19 -11.41 14.63
C LYS A 88 2.23 -11.88 13.64
N ASP A 89 2.39 -13.19 13.52
CA ASP A 89 3.35 -13.79 12.59
C ASP A 89 3.13 -13.32 11.15
N ILE A 90 1.88 -13.03 10.82
CA ILE A 90 1.52 -12.64 9.46
C ILE A 90 2.26 -11.39 9.01
N GLY A 91 2.67 -10.53 9.94
CA GLY A 91 3.33 -9.27 9.59
C GLY A 91 4.61 -9.44 8.79
N PHE A 92 5.50 -10.31 9.26
CA PHE A 92 6.79 -10.52 8.58
C PHE A 92 6.61 -11.10 7.19
N LYS A 93 5.76 -12.11 7.07
CA LYS A 93 5.54 -12.78 5.79
C LYS A 93 4.92 -11.83 4.78
N VAL A 94 3.96 -11.03 5.23
CA VAL A 94 3.28 -10.07 4.35
C VAL A 94 4.24 -8.97 3.94
N LEU A 95 5.04 -8.46 4.86
CA LEU A 95 5.97 -7.37 4.57
C LEU A 95 6.99 -7.76 3.51
N SER A 96 7.42 -9.03 3.47
CA SER A 96 8.38 -9.46 2.47
C SER A 96 7.81 -9.37 1.05
N PHE A 97 6.48 -9.43 0.91
CA PHE A 97 5.84 -9.30 -0.39
C PHE A 97 5.92 -7.86 -0.94
N PHE A 98 6.08 -6.88 -0.05
CA PHE A 98 6.02 -5.46 -0.41
C PHE A 98 7.39 -4.80 -0.40
N HIS A 99 8.41 -5.52 -0.81
CA HIS A 99 9.77 -5.00 -0.87
C HIS A 99 10.06 -4.41 -2.24
N TYR A 100 10.24 -3.08 -2.29
CA TYR A 100 10.41 -2.35 -3.54
C TYR A 100 11.85 -2.19 -4.00
N GLY A 101 12.79 -2.79 -3.27
CA GLY A 101 14.21 -2.65 -3.58
C GLY A 101 14.81 -1.39 -2.95
N PRO A 102 16.14 -1.24 -3.03
CA PRO A 102 16.82 -0.19 -2.27
C PRO A 102 16.66 1.22 -2.83
N ALA A 103 16.22 1.34 -4.08
CA ALA A 103 16.14 2.66 -4.72
C ALA A 103 14.92 3.47 -4.27
N ILE A 104 13.91 2.82 -3.67
CA ILE A 104 12.67 3.48 -3.28
C ILE A 104 12.59 3.52 -1.76
N PRO A 105 12.55 4.72 -1.15
CA PRO A 105 12.42 4.82 0.31
C PRO A 105 11.14 4.21 0.80
N ILE A 106 11.24 3.38 1.85
CA ILE A 106 10.09 2.76 2.50
C ILE A 106 10.10 3.14 3.96
N VAL A 107 9.01 3.77 4.42
CA VAL A 107 8.83 4.15 5.82
C VAL A 107 7.76 3.26 6.40
N THR A 108 8.07 2.61 7.52
CA THR A 108 7.12 1.74 8.19
C THR A 108 6.60 2.42 9.45
N CYS A 109 5.28 2.46 9.60
CA CYS A 109 4.60 3.10 10.72
C CYS A 109 3.77 2.09 11.49
N GLU A 110 3.48 2.39 12.75
CA GLU A 110 2.67 1.50 13.59
C GLU A 110 1.19 1.85 13.49
N THR A 111 0.86 3.09 13.16
CA THR A 111 -0.54 3.53 13.07
C THR A 111 -0.77 4.32 11.80
N LEU A 112 -2.03 4.34 11.37
CA LEU A 112 -2.42 5.14 10.21
C LEU A 112 -2.18 6.63 10.47
N GLN A 113 -2.41 7.10 11.70
CA GLN A 113 -2.18 8.48 12.06
C GLN A 113 -0.71 8.86 11.86
N GLU A 114 0.21 8.00 12.29
CA GLU A 114 1.63 8.25 12.10
C GLU A 114 1.98 8.32 10.61
N ALA A 115 1.41 7.42 9.81
CA ALA A 115 1.65 7.39 8.37
C ALA A 115 1.15 8.67 7.71
N GLN A 116 -0.03 9.13 8.09
CA GLN A 116 -0.59 10.36 7.54
C GLN A 116 0.26 11.58 7.91
N THR A 117 0.82 11.59 9.12
CA THR A 117 1.73 12.64 9.52
C THR A 117 3.00 12.63 8.67
N LYS A 118 3.55 11.44 8.40
CA LYS A 118 4.73 11.32 7.54
C LYS A 118 4.47 11.82 6.13
N LEU A 119 3.24 11.67 5.66
CA LEU A 119 2.85 12.14 4.33
C LEU A 119 2.48 13.62 4.32
N GLY A 120 2.56 14.30 5.47
CA GLY A 120 2.21 15.70 5.57
C GLY A 120 0.72 15.96 5.58
N MET A 121 -0.07 14.94 5.90
CA MET A 121 -1.52 15.06 5.98
C MET A 121 -1.95 15.19 7.43
N ARG A 122 -3.07 15.87 7.67
CA ARG A 122 -3.65 15.95 9.00
C ARG A 122 -4.69 14.87 9.15
N PRO A 123 -4.42 13.84 9.96
CA PRO A 123 -5.25 12.63 9.97
C PRO A 123 -6.67 12.85 10.49
N ASP A 124 -6.87 13.72 11.44
CA ASP A 124 -8.16 13.95 12.04
C ASP A 124 -8.65 15.36 11.82
N ARG A 125 -8.35 15.92 10.67
CA ARG A 125 -8.63 17.25 10.39
C ARG A 125 -10.10 17.44 10.08
N PRO A 126 -10.81 18.20 10.89
CA PRO A 126 -12.16 18.57 10.53
C PRO A 126 -12.09 19.64 9.52
N GLU A 127 -12.39 19.88 8.66
CA GLU A 127 -12.27 21.01 7.81
C GLU A 127 -13.45 21.96 7.95
#